data_0829c670f472359ba0866df576d28856
#
_entry.id   0829c670f472359ba0866df576d28856
#
_cell.length_a   1.000
_cell.length_b   1.000
_cell.length_c   1.000
_cell.angle_alpha   90.00
_cell.angle_beta   90.00
_cell.angle_gamma   90.00
#
_symmetry.space_group_name_H-M   'P 1'
#
loop_
_entity.id
_entity.type
_entity.pdbx_description
1 polymer ?
#
loop_
_entity_poly.entity_id
_entity_poly.type
_entity_poly.pdbx_seq_one_letter_code
_entity_poly.pdbx_strand_id
1 'polypeptide(L)'
;GAIEGFEERAAAERERAERLYAHYDLVDEVLSTVQTARENDVSWDEIESTLAAGADRGIPAAETVVDVDASAGTVTVELGDDGTRVELEADDGVEVNADRLYREAKRIEEKKAGAEEAIESTRRELEAVETRKAAWEADDGDEGRSGESDSAVEDDGEPAESTVDWLSRSSIPVRAPEDWYERFRWFHTASGYLVIGGRNADQNEAIVKKYMGPH
;
A
#
# COMPACT_ATOMS: atom_id res chain seq x y z
N GLY A 1 0.29 1.47 -16.75
CA GLY A 1 -0.63 1.58 -15.59
C GLY A 1 0.08 1.24 -14.27
N ALA A 2 -0.68 1.15 -13.14
CA ALA A 2 -0.06 0.90 -11.83
C ALA A 2 0.72 -0.42 -11.76
N ILE A 3 0.23 -1.48 -12.40
CA ILE A 3 0.88 -2.80 -12.46
C ILE A 3 2.21 -2.72 -13.20
N GLU A 4 2.25 -2.10 -14.36
CA GLU A 4 3.48 -1.87 -15.14
C GLU A 4 4.54 -1.12 -14.33
N GLY A 5 4.11 -0.13 -13.54
CA GLY A 5 5.02 0.61 -12.66
C GLY A 5 5.60 -0.23 -11.50
N PHE A 6 4.96 -1.33 -11.10
CA PHE A 6 5.57 -2.30 -10.18
C PHE A 6 6.61 -3.17 -10.89
N GLU A 7 6.33 -3.61 -12.12
CA GLU A 7 7.27 -4.40 -12.94
C GLU A 7 8.55 -3.63 -13.22
N GLU A 8 8.43 -2.38 -13.70
CA GLU A 8 9.56 -1.51 -13.99
C GLU A 8 10.43 -1.28 -12.75
N ARG A 9 9.81 -1.04 -11.59
CA ARG A 9 10.54 -0.84 -10.33
C ARG A 9 11.23 -2.12 -9.85
N ALA A 10 10.56 -3.26 -9.89
CA ALA A 10 11.17 -4.53 -9.51
C ALA A 10 12.34 -4.90 -10.44
N ALA A 11 12.20 -4.67 -11.74
CA ALA A 11 13.27 -4.87 -12.72
C ALA A 11 14.46 -3.94 -12.45
N ALA A 12 14.21 -2.66 -12.14
CA ALA A 12 15.27 -1.71 -11.81
C ALA A 12 16.06 -2.11 -10.55
N GLU A 13 15.40 -2.61 -9.50
CA GLU A 13 16.10 -3.07 -8.30
C GLU A 13 16.95 -4.33 -8.56
N ARG A 14 16.47 -5.24 -9.42
CA ARG A 14 17.27 -6.40 -9.85
C ARG A 14 18.47 -5.98 -10.68
N GLU A 15 18.28 -5.08 -11.62
CA GLU A 15 19.37 -4.55 -12.44
C GLU A 15 20.45 -3.92 -11.58
N ARG A 16 20.08 -3.11 -10.58
CA ARG A 16 21.02 -2.54 -9.62
C ARG A 16 21.82 -3.61 -8.88
N ALA A 17 21.16 -4.67 -8.41
CA ALA A 17 21.83 -5.79 -7.76
C ALA A 17 22.80 -6.52 -8.70
N GLU A 18 22.41 -6.75 -9.94
CA GLU A 18 23.27 -7.36 -10.98
C GLU A 18 24.46 -6.48 -11.29
N ARG A 19 24.29 -5.15 -11.32
CA ARG A 19 25.41 -4.19 -11.52
C ARG A 19 26.40 -4.25 -10.37
N LEU A 20 25.96 -4.40 -9.12
CA LEU A 20 26.87 -4.59 -7.99
C LEU A 20 27.77 -5.81 -8.18
N TYR A 21 27.20 -6.95 -8.61
CA TYR A 21 28.01 -8.14 -8.86
C TYR A 21 28.92 -8.01 -10.11
N ALA A 22 28.45 -7.34 -11.15
CA ALA A 22 29.25 -7.11 -12.35
C ALA A 22 30.47 -6.20 -12.09
N HIS A 23 30.37 -5.31 -11.10
CA HIS A 23 31.43 -4.38 -10.71
C HIS A 23 31.94 -4.63 -9.29
N TYR A 24 31.90 -5.89 -8.85
CA TYR A 24 32.17 -6.30 -7.48
C TYR A 24 33.45 -5.68 -6.91
N ASP A 25 34.57 -5.82 -7.61
CA ASP A 25 35.89 -5.36 -7.13
C ASP A 25 35.92 -3.85 -6.89
N LEU A 26 35.29 -3.05 -7.76
CA LEU A 26 35.20 -1.60 -7.59
C LEU A 26 34.36 -1.21 -6.39
N VAL A 27 33.19 -1.86 -6.24
CA VAL A 27 32.27 -1.59 -5.12
C VAL A 27 32.89 -2.03 -3.80
N ASP A 28 33.55 -3.18 -3.76
CA ASP A 28 34.26 -3.67 -2.58
C ASP A 28 35.41 -2.75 -2.15
N GLU A 29 36.16 -2.21 -3.12
CA GLU A 29 37.22 -1.22 -2.85
C GLU A 29 36.65 0.07 -2.26
N VAL A 30 35.51 0.57 -2.76
CA VAL A 30 34.84 1.74 -2.19
C VAL A 30 34.39 1.46 -0.76
N LEU A 31 33.62 0.37 -0.54
CA LEU A 31 33.08 0.04 0.78
C LEU A 31 34.17 -0.23 1.80
N SER A 32 35.19 -1.03 1.45
CA SER A 32 36.32 -1.32 2.36
C SER A 32 37.12 -0.07 2.70
N THR A 33 37.30 0.86 1.75
CA THR A 33 37.95 2.16 1.99
C THR A 33 37.15 3.00 2.99
N VAL A 34 35.83 3.11 2.81
CA VAL A 34 34.96 3.86 3.70
C VAL A 34 34.90 3.21 5.10
N GLN A 35 34.76 1.91 5.18
CA GLN A 35 34.74 1.16 6.45
C GLN A 35 36.07 1.35 7.21
N THR A 36 37.20 1.19 6.53
CA THR A 36 38.52 1.40 7.15
C THR A 36 38.68 2.84 7.67
N ALA A 37 38.19 3.83 6.92
CA ALA A 37 38.24 5.21 7.37
C ALA A 37 37.36 5.43 8.60
N ARG A 38 36.15 4.87 8.61
CA ARG A 38 35.22 4.92 9.74
C ARG A 38 35.77 4.23 10.99
N GLU A 39 36.42 3.07 10.84
CA GLU A 39 37.09 2.36 11.94
C GLU A 39 38.22 3.17 12.57
N ASN A 40 38.84 4.10 11.80
CA ASN A 40 39.85 5.01 12.25
C ASN A 40 39.31 6.38 12.69
N ASP A 41 37.98 6.47 12.97
CA ASP A 41 37.32 7.70 13.41
C ASP A 41 37.42 8.87 12.43
N VAL A 42 37.63 8.62 11.12
CA VAL A 42 37.65 9.66 10.09
C VAL A 42 36.22 10.18 9.88
N SER A 43 36.09 11.50 9.79
CA SER A 43 34.80 12.13 9.57
C SER A 43 34.25 11.87 8.16
N TRP A 44 32.94 11.91 7.98
CA TRP A 44 32.29 11.74 6.67
C TRP A 44 32.76 12.80 5.66
N ASP A 45 32.92 14.06 6.08
CA ASP A 45 33.40 15.15 5.22
C ASP A 45 34.84 14.88 4.72
N GLU A 46 35.67 14.25 5.54
CA GLU A 46 37.05 13.88 5.18
C GLU A 46 37.06 12.65 4.26
N ILE A 47 36.17 11.70 4.47
CA ILE A 47 35.96 10.54 3.59
C ILE A 47 35.53 11.02 2.21
N GLU A 48 34.50 11.87 2.11
CA GLU A 48 34.02 12.45 0.86
C GLU A 48 35.12 13.19 0.12
N SER A 49 35.87 14.07 0.84
CA SER A 49 37.01 14.80 0.28
C SER A 49 38.10 13.87 -0.24
N THR A 50 38.36 12.77 0.46
CA THR A 50 39.38 11.78 0.08
C THR A 50 38.96 10.99 -1.16
N LEU A 51 37.70 10.60 -1.26
CA LEU A 51 37.12 9.94 -2.43
C LEU A 51 37.16 10.87 -3.65
N ALA A 52 36.74 12.13 -3.49
CA ALA A 52 36.82 13.14 -4.55
C ALA A 52 38.27 13.35 -5.04
N ALA A 53 39.23 13.48 -4.13
CA ALA A 53 40.66 13.57 -4.49
C ALA A 53 41.19 12.28 -5.13
N GLY A 54 40.62 11.14 -4.84
CA GLY A 54 40.88 9.86 -5.49
C GLY A 54 40.42 9.85 -6.94
N ALA A 55 39.18 10.29 -7.17
CA ALA A 55 38.60 10.44 -8.50
C ALA A 55 39.40 11.39 -9.38
N ASP A 56 39.81 12.56 -8.85
CA ASP A 56 40.69 13.52 -9.56
C ASP A 56 42.03 12.92 -9.98
N ARG A 57 42.50 11.90 -9.29
CA ARG A 57 43.73 11.16 -9.61
C ARG A 57 43.53 9.98 -10.54
N GLY A 58 42.28 9.72 -10.96
CA GLY A 58 41.91 8.61 -11.85
C GLY A 58 41.92 7.26 -11.14
N ILE A 59 41.59 7.20 -9.85
CA ILE A 59 41.37 5.92 -9.13
C ILE A 59 40.02 5.39 -9.50
N PRO A 60 39.92 4.23 -10.21
CA PRO A 60 38.65 3.77 -10.79
C PRO A 60 37.55 3.58 -9.77
N ALA A 61 37.82 3.04 -8.60
CA ALA A 61 36.84 2.88 -7.54
C ALA A 61 36.28 4.23 -7.05
N ALA A 62 37.15 5.23 -6.88
CA ALA A 62 36.76 6.57 -6.44
C ALA A 62 35.94 7.31 -7.53
N GLU A 63 36.23 7.08 -8.81
CA GLU A 63 35.52 7.69 -9.94
C GLU A 63 34.06 7.21 -10.00
N THR A 64 33.73 6.04 -9.44
CA THR A 64 32.35 5.54 -9.39
C THR A 64 31.51 6.22 -8.33
N VAL A 65 32.09 6.86 -7.33
CA VAL A 65 31.35 7.50 -6.23
C VAL A 65 30.80 8.85 -6.69
N VAL A 66 29.48 9.01 -6.58
CA VAL A 66 28.77 10.23 -7.00
C VAL A 66 28.16 11.01 -5.85
N ASP A 67 27.93 10.37 -4.69
CA ASP A 67 27.37 11.02 -3.51
C ASP A 67 27.74 10.26 -2.22
N VAL A 68 27.83 11.01 -1.11
CA VAL A 68 28.07 10.46 0.23
C VAL A 68 27.09 11.10 1.21
N ASP A 69 26.15 10.35 1.75
CA ASP A 69 25.21 10.84 2.77
C ASP A 69 25.67 10.43 4.18
N ALA A 70 26.30 11.36 4.86
CA ALA A 70 26.75 11.20 6.24
C ALA A 70 25.60 10.92 7.22
N SER A 71 24.41 11.45 6.97
CA SER A 71 23.26 11.32 7.85
C SER A 71 22.59 9.95 7.75
N ALA A 72 22.58 9.39 6.56
CA ALA A 72 22.09 8.05 6.28
C ALA A 72 23.16 6.97 6.48
N GLY A 73 24.45 7.33 6.39
CA GLY A 73 25.56 6.39 6.39
C GLY A 73 25.67 5.63 5.07
N THR A 74 25.29 6.28 3.96
CA THR A 74 25.26 5.66 2.64
C THR A 74 26.24 6.30 1.67
N VAL A 75 26.63 5.51 0.66
CA VAL A 75 27.45 5.95 -0.47
C VAL A 75 26.74 5.58 -1.75
N THR A 76 26.57 6.53 -2.66
CA THR A 76 25.99 6.28 -3.97
C THR A 76 27.09 6.13 -5.00
N VAL A 77 27.05 5.02 -5.72
CA VAL A 77 27.95 4.75 -6.83
C VAL A 77 27.23 4.75 -8.17
N GLU A 78 27.91 5.18 -9.22
CA GLU A 78 27.42 5.11 -10.60
C GLU A 78 28.19 4.00 -11.33
N LEU A 79 27.48 2.99 -11.82
CA LEU A 79 28.05 1.77 -12.38
C LEU A 79 27.57 1.53 -13.81
N GLY A 80 28.50 1.08 -14.64
CA GLY A 80 28.23 0.78 -16.05
C GLY A 80 28.14 2.01 -16.94
N ASP A 81 28.14 1.78 -18.26
CA ASP A 81 28.12 2.85 -19.28
C ASP A 81 26.78 3.59 -19.37
N ASP A 82 25.74 3.04 -18.80
CA ASP A 82 24.39 3.59 -18.73
C ASP A 82 24.19 4.52 -17.50
N GLY A 83 25.18 4.60 -16.63
CA GLY A 83 25.17 5.47 -15.47
C GLY A 83 24.15 5.04 -14.39
N THR A 84 23.96 3.73 -14.20
CA THR A 84 23.07 3.20 -13.16
C THR A 84 23.59 3.58 -11.78
N ARG A 85 22.78 4.34 -11.03
CA ARG A 85 23.10 4.75 -9.65
C ARG A 85 22.57 3.75 -8.65
N VAL A 86 23.46 3.37 -7.72
CA VAL A 86 23.14 2.44 -6.65
C VAL A 86 23.56 3.03 -5.32
N GLU A 87 22.63 3.16 -4.40
CA GLU A 87 22.87 3.55 -3.02
C GLU A 87 23.26 2.34 -2.18
N LEU A 88 24.38 2.45 -1.49
CA LEU A 88 25.00 1.40 -0.69
C LEU A 88 24.99 1.78 0.79
N GLU A 89 24.62 0.87 1.66
CA GLU A 89 24.88 0.97 3.08
C GLU A 89 26.40 0.79 3.29
N ALA A 90 27.06 1.81 3.80
CA ALA A 90 28.53 1.82 3.90
C ALA A 90 29.08 0.79 4.91
N ASP A 91 28.29 0.45 5.93
CA ASP A 91 28.68 -0.53 6.95
C ASP A 91 28.51 -1.99 6.47
N ASP A 92 27.84 -2.20 5.34
CA ASP A 92 27.56 -3.50 4.76
C ASP A 92 28.52 -3.82 3.59
N GLY A 93 28.77 -5.12 3.34
CA GLY A 93 29.52 -5.58 2.16
C GLY A 93 28.66 -5.58 0.88
N VAL A 94 29.31 -5.87 -0.26
CA VAL A 94 28.68 -5.90 -1.58
C VAL A 94 27.49 -6.89 -1.61
N GLU A 95 27.67 -8.09 -1.04
CA GLU A 95 26.64 -9.13 -1.04
C GLU A 95 25.40 -8.71 -0.24
N VAL A 96 25.59 -8.06 0.91
CA VAL A 96 24.48 -7.63 1.77
C VAL A 96 23.69 -6.52 1.09
N ASN A 97 24.38 -5.58 0.45
CA ASN A 97 23.78 -4.53 -0.36
C ASN A 97 22.99 -5.12 -1.55
N ALA A 98 23.57 -6.06 -2.28
CA ALA A 98 22.90 -6.73 -3.39
C ALA A 98 21.66 -7.53 -2.91
N ASP A 99 21.78 -8.27 -1.81
CA ASP A 99 20.68 -8.99 -1.17
C ASP A 99 19.54 -8.05 -0.76
N ARG A 100 19.84 -6.86 -0.27
CA ARG A 100 18.84 -5.83 0.07
C ARG A 100 18.03 -5.44 -1.18
N LEU A 101 18.70 -5.19 -2.30
CA LEU A 101 18.06 -4.84 -3.56
C LEU A 101 17.17 -5.99 -4.10
N TYR A 102 17.66 -7.24 -4.06
CA TYR A 102 16.85 -8.40 -4.44
C TYR A 102 15.61 -8.60 -3.57
N ARG A 103 15.74 -8.37 -2.25
CA ARG A 103 14.59 -8.43 -1.34
C ARG A 103 13.58 -7.33 -1.62
N GLU A 104 14.04 -6.12 -1.96
CA GLU A 104 13.13 -5.04 -2.33
C GLU A 104 12.43 -5.33 -3.67
N ALA A 105 13.14 -5.83 -4.67
CA ALA A 105 12.54 -6.30 -5.92
C ALA A 105 11.43 -7.34 -5.68
N LYS A 106 11.71 -8.34 -4.85
CA LYS A 106 10.74 -9.37 -4.48
C LYS A 106 9.53 -8.79 -3.75
N ARG A 107 9.75 -7.86 -2.83
CA ARG A 107 8.67 -7.17 -2.11
C ARG A 107 7.77 -6.36 -3.06
N ILE A 108 8.35 -5.73 -4.07
CA ILE A 108 7.59 -5.01 -5.10
C ILE A 108 6.75 -5.99 -5.93
N GLU A 109 7.28 -7.15 -6.27
CA GLU A 109 6.53 -8.21 -6.98
C GLU A 109 5.38 -8.79 -6.15
N GLU A 110 5.60 -8.99 -4.85
CA GLU A 110 4.54 -9.42 -3.94
C GLU A 110 3.40 -8.39 -3.86
N LYS A 111 3.75 -7.10 -3.83
CA LYS A 111 2.75 -6.01 -3.90
C LYS A 111 2.00 -5.99 -5.23
N LYS A 112 2.70 -6.24 -6.36
CA LYS A 112 2.08 -6.39 -7.67
C LYS A 112 1.06 -7.52 -7.68
N ALA A 113 1.46 -8.72 -7.23
CA ALA A 113 0.57 -9.89 -7.18
C ALA A 113 -0.68 -9.63 -6.31
N GLY A 114 -0.53 -8.98 -5.16
CA GLY A 114 -1.67 -8.59 -4.32
C GLY A 114 -2.59 -7.57 -5.00
N ALA A 115 -2.04 -6.63 -5.76
CA ALA A 115 -2.84 -5.67 -6.52
C ALA A 115 -3.60 -6.34 -7.68
N GLU A 116 -2.98 -7.29 -8.38
CA GLU A 116 -3.63 -8.08 -9.44
C GLU A 116 -4.79 -8.92 -8.88
N GLU A 117 -4.59 -9.58 -7.74
CA GLU A 117 -5.64 -10.34 -7.06
C GLU A 117 -6.81 -9.46 -6.64
N ALA A 118 -6.54 -8.27 -6.10
CA ALA A 118 -7.57 -7.30 -5.71
C ALA A 118 -8.39 -6.81 -6.91
N ILE A 119 -7.72 -6.52 -8.04
CA ILE A 119 -8.39 -6.13 -9.30
C ILE A 119 -9.29 -7.26 -9.80
N GLU A 120 -8.81 -8.49 -9.78
CA GLU A 120 -9.56 -9.65 -10.23
C GLU A 120 -10.79 -9.93 -9.33
N SER A 121 -10.62 -9.77 -8.01
CA SER A 121 -11.74 -9.88 -7.06
C SER A 121 -12.81 -8.81 -7.33
N THR A 122 -12.38 -7.56 -7.50
CA THR A 122 -13.31 -6.45 -7.79
C THR A 122 -14.04 -6.63 -9.12
N ARG A 123 -13.36 -7.18 -10.14
CA ARG A 123 -14.01 -7.53 -11.43
C ARG A 123 -15.11 -8.57 -11.26
N ARG A 124 -14.83 -9.65 -10.52
CA ARG A 124 -15.84 -10.70 -10.26
C ARG A 124 -17.03 -10.16 -9.48
N GLU A 125 -16.80 -9.30 -8.50
CA GLU A 125 -17.86 -8.65 -7.75
C GLU A 125 -18.70 -7.74 -8.65
N LEU A 126 -18.08 -6.97 -9.52
CA LEU A 126 -18.76 -6.11 -10.49
C LEU A 126 -19.63 -6.94 -11.43
N GLU A 127 -19.10 -8.00 -12.02
CA GLU A 127 -19.83 -8.90 -12.92
C GLU A 127 -21.03 -9.57 -12.22
N ALA A 128 -20.86 -9.98 -10.96
CA ALA A 128 -21.95 -10.54 -10.15
C ALA A 128 -23.05 -9.51 -9.87
N VAL A 129 -22.68 -8.24 -9.63
CA VAL A 129 -23.66 -7.15 -9.44
C VAL A 129 -24.38 -6.83 -10.73
N GLU A 130 -23.66 -6.73 -11.86
CA GLU A 130 -24.25 -6.49 -13.18
C GLU A 130 -25.23 -7.60 -13.59
N THR A 131 -24.86 -8.86 -13.35
CA THR A 131 -25.72 -10.02 -13.62
C THR A 131 -27.00 -9.96 -12.78
N ARG A 132 -26.87 -9.61 -11.49
CA ARG A 132 -28.03 -9.47 -10.59
C ARG A 132 -28.92 -8.31 -11.00
N LYS A 133 -28.33 -7.20 -11.41
CA LYS A 133 -29.08 -6.03 -11.92
C LYS A 133 -29.85 -6.38 -13.19
N ALA A 134 -29.20 -7.06 -14.15
CA ALA A 134 -29.85 -7.49 -15.39
C ALA A 134 -31.02 -8.47 -15.14
N ALA A 135 -30.85 -9.38 -14.17
CA ALA A 135 -31.92 -10.30 -13.78
C ALA A 135 -33.11 -9.55 -13.16
N TRP A 136 -32.84 -8.52 -12.37
CA TRP A 136 -33.89 -7.69 -11.75
C TRP A 136 -34.64 -6.86 -12.79
N GLU A 137 -33.93 -6.25 -13.73
CA GLU A 137 -34.50 -5.47 -14.84
C GLU A 137 -35.32 -6.35 -15.80
N ALA A 138 -34.98 -7.64 -15.93
CA ALA A 138 -35.74 -8.60 -16.73
C ALA A 138 -37.04 -9.05 -16.01
N ASP A 139 -37.02 -9.18 -14.69
CA ASP A 139 -38.16 -9.58 -13.86
C ASP A 139 -39.21 -8.44 -13.76
N ASP A 140 -38.75 -7.19 -13.62
CA ASP A 140 -39.57 -5.99 -13.56
C ASP A 140 -40.31 -5.70 -14.90
N GLY A 141 -39.84 -6.31 -16.00
CA GLY A 141 -40.47 -6.21 -17.34
C GLY A 141 -41.68 -7.11 -17.57
N ASP A 142 -41.89 -8.14 -16.75
CA ASP A 142 -42.97 -9.13 -16.93
C ASP A 142 -44.24 -8.83 -16.07
N GLU A 143 -44.15 -7.98 -15.04
CA GLU A 143 -45.28 -7.60 -14.22
C GLU A 143 -46.24 -6.54 -14.84
N GLY A 144 -45.95 -6.10 -16.08
CA GLY A 144 -46.74 -5.10 -16.81
C GLY A 144 -47.98 -5.66 -17.54
N ARG A 145 -48.39 -6.92 -17.37
CA ARG A 145 -49.47 -7.49 -18.20
C ARG A 145 -50.30 -8.60 -17.54
N SER A 146 -51.07 -8.24 -16.53
CA SER A 146 -52.37 -8.87 -16.21
C SER A 146 -52.94 -8.21 -14.96
N GLY A 147 -53.96 -7.48 -15.06
CA GLY A 147 -55.30 -7.85 -15.31
C GLY A 147 -56.14 -7.29 -14.19
N GLU A 148 -56.99 -6.31 -14.53
CA GLU A 148 -58.14 -5.95 -13.71
C GLU A 148 -58.83 -7.22 -13.24
N SER A 149 -59.00 -7.38 -11.95
CA SER A 149 -60.11 -8.17 -11.38
C SER A 149 -60.52 -7.56 -10.05
N ASP A 150 -61.62 -6.89 -10.16
CA ASP A 150 -62.55 -6.50 -9.09
C ASP A 150 -62.94 -7.70 -8.26
N SER A 151 -62.71 -7.68 -6.97
CA SER A 151 -63.57 -8.29 -5.97
C SER A 151 -63.26 -7.81 -4.56
N ALA A 152 -64.22 -7.08 -4.03
CA ALA A 152 -64.31 -6.75 -2.63
C ALA A 152 -64.39 -8.01 -1.77
N VAL A 153 -63.54 -8.14 -0.78
CA VAL A 153 -63.78 -8.91 0.43
C VAL A 153 -63.24 -8.11 1.62
N GLU A 154 -64.19 -7.71 2.46
CA GLU A 154 -63.93 -7.23 3.81
C GLU A 154 -63.41 -8.43 4.63
N ASP A 155 -62.27 -8.28 5.30
CA ASP A 155 -61.97 -9.03 6.52
C ASP A 155 -60.93 -8.32 7.40
N ASP A 156 -61.20 -8.35 8.68
CA ASP A 156 -60.47 -7.80 9.80
C ASP A 156 -59.12 -8.51 9.98
N GLY A 157 -58.04 -7.75 10.16
CA GLY A 157 -56.86 -8.33 10.79
C GLY A 157 -55.51 -7.80 10.38
N GLU A 158 -54.88 -7.05 11.26
CA GLU A 158 -53.45 -6.65 11.43
C GLU A 158 -52.82 -5.75 10.36
N PRO A 159 -52.07 -4.73 10.78
CA PRO A 159 -51.46 -3.79 9.85
C PRO A 159 -50.30 -4.47 9.08
N ALA A 160 -50.57 -4.76 7.81
CA ALA A 160 -49.51 -5.10 6.85
C ALA A 160 -48.47 -4.01 6.86
N GLU A 161 -47.19 -4.40 7.00
CA GLU A 161 -46.03 -3.53 6.82
C GLU A 161 -46.21 -2.79 5.49
N SER A 162 -46.48 -1.49 5.58
CA SER A 162 -46.58 -0.64 4.40
C SER A 162 -45.24 -0.63 3.70
N THR A 163 -45.13 -1.21 2.52
CA THR A 163 -44.03 -1.02 1.63
C THR A 163 -43.85 0.47 1.34
N VAL A 164 -43.00 1.12 2.08
CA VAL A 164 -42.74 2.53 1.93
C VAL A 164 -41.98 2.71 0.63
N ASP A 165 -42.60 3.34 -0.36
CA ASP A 165 -41.90 3.75 -1.59
C ASP A 165 -40.88 4.83 -1.28
N TRP A 166 -39.63 4.41 -1.14
CA TRP A 166 -38.50 5.26 -0.84
C TRP A 166 -38.11 6.21 -1.98
N LEU A 167 -38.49 5.87 -3.23
CA LEU A 167 -38.16 6.66 -4.41
C LEU A 167 -39.05 7.89 -4.59
N SER A 168 -40.25 7.88 -4.00
CA SER A 168 -41.17 9.02 -4.03
C SER A 168 -40.92 10.07 -2.97
N ARG A 169 -39.95 9.85 -2.03
CA ARG A 169 -39.61 10.82 -1.00
C ARG A 169 -38.59 11.83 -1.51
N SER A 170 -38.91 13.11 -1.37
CA SER A 170 -38.02 14.24 -1.72
C SER A 170 -36.78 14.35 -0.82
N SER A 171 -36.70 13.63 0.28
CA SER A 171 -35.52 13.51 1.14
C SER A 171 -35.53 12.18 1.87
N ILE A 172 -34.38 11.47 1.86
CA ILE A 172 -34.16 10.32 2.72
C ILE A 172 -33.81 10.86 4.11
N PRO A 173 -34.56 10.52 5.17
CA PRO A 173 -34.20 10.95 6.51
C PRO A 173 -32.85 10.32 6.87
N VAL A 174 -31.81 11.15 6.96
CA VAL A 174 -30.53 10.71 7.52
C VAL A 174 -30.77 10.41 8.99
N ARG A 175 -30.66 9.13 9.38
CA ARG A 175 -30.80 8.72 10.76
C ARG A 175 -29.78 9.50 11.62
N ALA A 176 -30.27 10.29 12.55
CA ALA A 176 -29.39 10.91 13.51
C ALA A 176 -28.78 9.80 14.39
N PRO A 177 -27.46 9.84 14.71
CA PRO A 177 -26.85 8.87 15.61
C PRO A 177 -27.60 8.89 16.95
N GLU A 178 -28.25 7.80 17.32
CA GLU A 178 -28.97 7.67 18.58
C GLU A 178 -28.02 7.36 19.73
N ASP A 179 -26.99 6.55 19.44
CA ASP A 179 -26.00 6.13 20.40
C ASP A 179 -24.62 6.77 20.15
N TRP A 180 -23.89 7.02 21.21
CA TRP A 180 -22.57 7.67 21.15
C TRP A 180 -21.53 6.92 20.31
N TYR A 181 -21.68 5.60 20.18
CA TYR A 181 -20.77 4.73 19.43
C TYR A 181 -21.06 4.72 17.91
N GLU A 182 -22.24 5.12 17.45
CA GLU A 182 -22.62 5.09 16.04
C GLU A 182 -21.75 5.97 15.12
N ARG A 183 -21.04 6.95 15.70
CA ARG A 183 -20.05 7.79 15.01
C ARG A 183 -18.73 7.07 14.69
N PHE A 184 -18.50 5.88 15.26
CA PHE A 184 -17.34 5.03 15.06
C PHE A 184 -17.70 3.83 14.17
N ARG A 185 -16.73 2.96 13.86
CA ARG A 185 -17.03 1.65 13.30
C ARG A 185 -17.49 0.74 14.44
N TRP A 186 -18.64 0.13 14.31
CA TRP A 186 -19.15 -0.74 15.34
C TRP A 186 -19.91 -1.95 14.74
N PHE A 187 -19.95 -3.03 15.48
CA PHE A 187 -20.78 -4.20 15.18
C PHE A 187 -21.05 -4.99 16.47
N HIS A 188 -22.11 -5.78 16.44
CA HIS A 188 -22.39 -6.76 17.50
C HIS A 188 -21.84 -8.12 17.10
N THR A 189 -21.16 -8.80 18.04
CA THR A 189 -20.78 -10.21 17.86
C THR A 189 -22.00 -11.11 17.97
N ALA A 190 -21.88 -12.35 17.48
CA ALA A 190 -22.92 -13.38 17.65
C ALA A 190 -23.27 -13.64 19.16
N SER A 191 -22.35 -13.34 20.06
CA SER A 191 -22.53 -13.44 21.52
C SER A 191 -23.10 -12.18 22.16
N GLY A 192 -23.50 -11.17 21.35
CA GLY A 192 -24.15 -9.93 21.82
C GLY A 192 -23.20 -8.84 22.32
N TYR A 193 -21.88 -9.00 22.21
CA TYR A 193 -20.92 -7.95 22.58
C TYR A 193 -20.85 -6.87 21.51
N LEU A 194 -20.87 -5.60 21.95
CA LEU A 194 -20.60 -4.46 21.08
C LEU A 194 -19.10 -4.26 20.91
N VAL A 195 -18.63 -4.29 19.67
CA VAL A 195 -17.25 -3.99 19.28
C VAL A 195 -17.21 -2.63 18.61
N ILE A 196 -16.33 -1.75 19.08
CA ILE A 196 -16.18 -0.38 18.58
C ILE A 196 -14.73 -0.18 18.16
N GLY A 197 -14.51 0.39 16.97
CA GLY A 197 -13.19 0.72 16.46
C GLY A 197 -13.14 2.12 15.87
N GLY A 198 -12.10 2.89 16.17
CA GLY A 198 -11.82 4.16 15.51
C GLY A 198 -11.30 3.93 14.08
N ARG A 199 -11.41 4.96 13.25
CA ARG A 199 -10.89 4.95 11.86
C ARG A 199 -9.39 5.25 11.80
N ASN A 200 -8.82 5.81 12.87
CA ASN A 200 -7.41 6.15 13.03
C ASN A 200 -6.98 6.06 14.51
N ALA A 201 -5.70 6.26 14.78
CA ALA A 201 -5.13 6.18 16.13
C ALA A 201 -5.77 7.19 17.09
N ASP A 202 -6.00 8.43 16.66
CA ASP A 202 -6.58 9.50 17.48
C ASP A 202 -8.02 9.16 17.91
N GLN A 203 -8.81 8.56 17.02
CA GLN A 203 -10.15 8.11 17.34
C GLN A 203 -10.15 6.93 18.31
N ASN A 204 -9.21 5.97 18.17
CA ASN A 204 -9.05 4.87 19.11
C ASN A 204 -8.66 5.40 20.51
N GLU A 205 -7.74 6.35 20.57
CA GLU A 205 -7.35 7.00 21.82
C GLU A 205 -8.52 7.74 22.48
N ALA A 206 -9.34 8.44 21.68
CA ALA A 206 -10.53 9.11 22.16
C ALA A 206 -11.59 8.13 22.72
N ILE A 207 -11.76 6.95 22.06
CA ILE A 207 -12.66 5.90 22.56
C ILE A 207 -12.20 5.43 23.94
N VAL A 208 -10.92 5.09 24.09
CA VAL A 208 -10.35 4.57 25.34
C VAL A 208 -10.41 5.63 26.44
N LYS A 209 -9.94 6.86 26.17
CA LYS A 209 -9.88 7.93 27.21
C LYS A 209 -11.24 8.45 27.64
N LYS A 210 -12.18 8.55 26.72
CA LYS A 210 -13.47 9.21 26.98
C LYS A 210 -14.60 8.26 27.38
N TYR A 211 -14.58 7.02 26.85
CA TYR A 211 -15.70 6.10 26.98
C TYR A 211 -15.36 4.78 27.69
N MET A 212 -14.06 4.44 27.81
CA MET A 212 -13.59 3.23 28.48
C MET A 212 -12.72 3.52 29.71
N GLY A 213 -12.90 4.70 30.34
CA GLY A 213 -12.18 5.07 31.57
C GLY A 213 -12.43 4.06 32.70
N PRO A 214 -11.50 3.93 33.66
CA PRO A 214 -11.66 3.01 34.79
C PRO A 214 -12.90 3.42 35.61
N HIS A 215 -13.77 2.46 35.86
CA HIS A 215 -14.82 2.53 36.86
C HIS A 215 -14.27 2.23 38.23
#